data_88f1e093c115598aecb94210aa2f3fdf
#
_entry.id   88f1e093c115598aecb94210aa2f3fdf
#
_cell.length_a   1.000
_cell.length_b   1.000
_cell.length_c   1.000
_cell.angle_alpha   90.00
_cell.angle_beta   90.00
_cell.angle_gamma   90.00
#
_symmetry.space_group_name_H-M   'P 1'
#
loop_
_entity.id
_entity.type
_entity.pdbx_description
1 polymer ?
#
loop_
_entity_poly.entity_id
_entity_poly.type
_entity_poly.pdbx_seq_one_letter_code
_entity_poly.pdbx_strand_id
1 'polypeptide(L)'
;MKAVKTRHVFSNQTPQWVITTVIYMAFFFFFIWYHDVRAKPFTLFTTEKCTAIASAYCLALALALGPLSRFFASFNGLLPYRRTLGLTAAFMTIPHVILVFIYLPLKFPEKYSVDYCMSWFVDHWFTIVMGFLTFVLFMVIVVYSYPSGIRKLGKRKWMILQKLAYLVMIFIVLHLLSMGKIPKNWIAWLETRNHPVPPGSFPTMMGCLLPLVLKVADLIVHGDSLALEPGDEQDSG
;
A
#
# COMPACT_ATOMS: atom_id res chain seq x y z
N MET A 1 0.90 18.61 40.75
CA MET A 1 0.58 17.72 39.63
C MET A 1 -0.17 18.52 38.59
N LYS A 2 0.50 18.91 37.48
CA LYS A 2 -0.19 19.59 36.35
C LYS A 2 -0.72 18.51 35.43
N ALA A 3 -2.05 18.41 35.31
CA ALA A 3 -2.71 17.56 34.33
C ALA A 3 -2.27 17.98 32.92
N VAL A 4 -1.44 17.15 32.28
CA VAL A 4 -1.03 17.34 30.90
C VAL A 4 -2.27 17.23 30.01
N LYS A 5 -2.62 18.34 29.42
CA LYS A 5 -3.76 18.53 28.51
C LYS A 5 -3.57 17.67 27.23
N THR A 6 -3.90 16.38 27.29
CA THR A 6 -3.91 15.44 26.13
C THR A 6 -5.04 15.75 25.12
N ARG A 7 -5.52 16.98 25.04
CA ARG A 7 -6.81 17.34 24.44
C ARG A 7 -6.75 17.77 22.98
N HIS A 8 -5.72 17.63 22.18
CA HIS A 8 -5.76 18.19 20.80
C HIS A 8 -5.17 17.35 19.66
N VAL A 9 -4.83 16.07 19.85
CA VAL A 9 -4.27 15.27 18.73
C VAL A 9 -5.34 14.75 17.73
N PHE A 10 -6.62 14.74 18.12
CA PHE A 10 -7.70 14.14 17.32
C PHE A 10 -8.81 15.10 16.88
N SER A 11 -8.73 16.39 17.19
CA SER A 11 -9.90 17.28 17.06
C SER A 11 -10.24 17.78 15.66
N ASN A 12 -9.45 17.50 14.60
CA ASN A 12 -9.85 17.90 13.23
C ASN A 12 -9.15 17.07 12.15
N GLN A 13 -9.40 15.76 12.10
CA GLN A 13 -8.84 14.90 11.04
C GLN A 13 -9.69 14.91 9.76
N THR A 14 -10.87 15.53 9.77
CA THR A 14 -11.76 15.61 8.61
C THR A 14 -11.08 16.15 7.36
N PRO A 15 -10.31 17.27 7.40
CA PRO A 15 -9.61 17.77 6.23
C PRO A 15 -8.57 16.77 5.69
N GLN A 16 -7.90 16.04 6.58
CA GLN A 16 -6.89 15.04 6.17
C GLN A 16 -7.55 13.88 5.42
N TRP A 17 -8.70 13.40 5.88
CA TRP A 17 -9.45 12.34 5.21
C TRP A 17 -9.96 12.79 3.83
N VAL A 18 -10.46 14.00 3.72
CA VAL A 18 -10.89 14.56 2.43
C VAL A 18 -9.73 14.61 1.45
N ILE A 19 -8.59 15.17 1.86
CA ILE A 19 -7.40 15.30 1.02
C ILE A 19 -6.89 13.91 0.59
N THR A 20 -6.77 12.95 1.50
CA THR A 20 -6.26 11.62 1.16
C THR A 20 -7.22 10.83 0.27
N THR A 21 -8.54 11.04 0.42
CA THR A 21 -9.53 10.47 -0.51
C THR A 21 -9.42 11.11 -1.90
N VAL A 22 -9.23 12.42 -1.98
CA VAL A 22 -8.99 13.11 -3.27
C VAL A 22 -7.71 12.59 -3.94
N ILE A 23 -6.63 12.39 -3.19
CA ILE A 23 -5.38 11.81 -3.70
C ILE A 23 -5.64 10.39 -4.25
N TYR A 24 -6.38 9.55 -3.51
CA TYR A 24 -6.75 8.22 -3.97
C TYR A 24 -7.55 8.28 -5.28
N MET A 25 -8.58 9.13 -5.34
CA MET A 25 -9.40 9.30 -6.54
C MET A 25 -8.59 9.82 -7.72
N ALA A 26 -7.63 10.71 -7.48
CA ALA A 26 -6.73 11.19 -8.52
C ALA A 26 -5.88 10.04 -9.11
N PHE A 27 -5.31 9.17 -8.27
CA PHE A 27 -4.62 7.97 -8.76
C PHE A 27 -5.56 7.01 -9.47
N PHE A 28 -6.74 6.77 -8.93
CA PHE A 28 -7.73 5.88 -9.53
C PHE A 28 -8.11 6.33 -10.95
N PHE A 29 -8.49 7.58 -11.14
CA PHE A 29 -8.84 8.13 -12.44
C PHE A 29 -7.65 8.26 -13.37
N PHE A 30 -6.46 8.58 -12.85
CA PHE A 30 -5.23 8.58 -13.63
C PHE A 30 -4.96 7.18 -14.22
N PHE A 31 -5.12 6.11 -13.44
CA PHE A 31 -4.90 4.76 -13.95
C PHE A 31 -6.02 4.25 -14.85
N ILE A 32 -7.26 4.73 -14.70
CA ILE A 32 -8.32 4.50 -15.69
C ILE A 32 -7.91 5.11 -17.03
N TRP A 33 -7.57 6.39 -17.04
CA TRP A 33 -7.08 7.08 -18.23
C TRP A 33 -5.84 6.39 -18.83
N TYR A 34 -4.89 5.98 -18.00
CA TYR A 34 -3.70 5.26 -18.42
C TYR A 34 -4.02 3.94 -19.12
N HIS A 35 -5.01 3.21 -18.65
CA HIS A 35 -5.49 1.98 -19.30
C HIS A 35 -6.22 2.28 -20.60
N ASP A 36 -6.99 3.35 -20.69
CA ASP A 36 -7.66 3.81 -21.90
C ASP A 36 -6.66 4.16 -23.01
N VAL A 37 -5.61 4.92 -22.69
CA VAL A 37 -4.49 5.21 -23.61
C VAL A 37 -3.83 3.94 -24.15
N ARG A 38 -3.90 2.82 -23.41
CA ARG A 38 -3.43 1.49 -23.83
C ARG A 38 -4.51 0.66 -24.55
N ALA A 39 -5.59 1.27 -25.02
CA ALA A 39 -6.72 0.60 -25.66
C ALA A 39 -7.31 -0.54 -24.79
N LYS A 40 -7.31 -0.37 -23.45
CA LYS A 40 -7.98 -1.27 -22.51
C LYS A 40 -9.36 -0.70 -22.19
N PRO A 41 -10.46 -1.36 -22.56
CA PRO A 41 -11.80 -0.83 -22.29
C PRO A 41 -12.04 -0.71 -20.78
N PHE A 42 -12.88 0.25 -20.41
CA PHE A 42 -13.37 0.37 -19.04
C PHE A 42 -14.28 -0.81 -18.71
N THR A 43 -13.82 -1.70 -17.87
CA THR A 43 -14.52 -2.92 -17.44
C THR A 43 -14.36 -3.10 -15.94
N LEU A 44 -15.12 -4.01 -15.36
CA LEU A 44 -14.96 -4.42 -13.96
C LEU A 44 -13.51 -4.83 -13.65
N PHE A 45 -12.85 -5.50 -14.60
CA PHE A 45 -11.44 -5.88 -14.49
C PHE A 45 -10.48 -4.69 -14.48
N THR A 46 -10.74 -3.67 -15.30
CA THR A 46 -9.94 -2.43 -15.27
C THR A 46 -10.16 -1.69 -13.98
N THR A 47 -11.40 -1.61 -13.50
CA THR A 47 -11.76 -0.99 -12.21
C THR A 47 -11.05 -1.68 -11.04
N GLU A 48 -11.09 -3.01 -10.98
CA GLU A 48 -10.41 -3.82 -9.95
C GLU A 48 -8.92 -3.49 -9.90
N LYS A 49 -8.25 -3.47 -11.06
CA LYS A 49 -6.81 -3.14 -11.15
C LYS A 49 -6.52 -1.71 -10.72
N CYS A 50 -7.30 -0.74 -11.21
CA CYS A 50 -7.10 0.66 -10.86
C CYS A 50 -7.28 0.90 -9.36
N THR A 51 -8.23 0.21 -8.72
CA THR A 51 -8.45 0.25 -7.27
C THR A 51 -7.21 -0.26 -6.51
N ALA A 52 -6.67 -1.42 -6.93
CA ALA A 52 -5.45 -1.98 -6.33
C ALA A 52 -4.25 -1.05 -6.48
N ILE A 53 -4.03 -0.52 -7.70
CA ILE A 53 -2.89 0.34 -7.99
C ILE A 53 -3.00 1.65 -7.20
N ALA A 54 -4.17 2.29 -7.17
CA ALA A 54 -4.38 3.52 -6.42
C ALA A 54 -4.14 3.31 -4.92
N SER A 55 -4.59 2.17 -4.34
CA SER A 55 -4.31 1.79 -2.95
C SER A 55 -2.81 1.62 -2.71
N ALA A 56 -2.09 0.93 -3.61
CA ALA A 56 -0.65 0.74 -3.51
C ALA A 56 0.11 2.08 -3.56
N TYR A 57 -0.32 3.03 -4.40
CA TYR A 57 0.28 4.36 -4.48
C TYR A 57 0.01 5.21 -3.23
N CYS A 58 -1.18 5.13 -2.64
CA CYS A 58 -1.46 5.79 -1.36
C CYS A 58 -0.57 5.25 -0.24
N LEU A 59 -0.38 3.92 -0.18
CA LEU A 59 0.56 3.31 0.75
C LEU A 59 1.99 3.74 0.47
N ALA A 60 2.42 3.75 -0.80
CA ALA A 60 3.75 4.17 -1.21
C ALA A 60 4.04 5.61 -0.76
N LEU A 61 3.10 6.54 -0.97
CA LEU A 61 3.22 7.92 -0.47
C LEU A 61 3.32 7.95 1.05
N ALA A 62 2.45 7.22 1.77
CA ALA A 62 2.48 7.17 3.23
C ALA A 62 3.85 6.70 3.75
N LEU A 63 4.47 5.72 3.09
CA LEU A 63 5.77 5.19 3.47
C LEU A 63 6.93 6.11 3.07
N ALA A 64 6.84 6.77 1.92
CA ALA A 64 7.87 7.68 1.43
C ALA A 64 7.98 8.96 2.27
N LEU A 65 6.88 9.48 2.83
CA LEU A 65 6.87 10.72 3.60
C LEU A 65 7.82 10.69 4.80
N GLY A 66 8.00 9.54 5.44
CA GLY A 66 8.94 9.40 6.56
C GLY A 66 10.41 9.68 6.16
N PRO A 67 10.98 8.89 5.24
CA PRO A 67 12.31 9.15 4.71
C PRO A 67 12.45 10.52 4.07
N LEU A 68 11.49 10.96 3.24
CA LEU A 68 11.55 12.25 2.57
C LEU A 68 11.64 13.43 3.55
N SER A 69 10.92 13.37 4.68
CA SER A 69 10.99 14.43 5.69
C SER A 69 12.34 14.53 6.39
N ARG A 70 13.13 13.45 6.40
CA ARG A 70 14.50 13.46 6.94
C ARG A 70 15.50 14.03 5.93
N PHE A 71 15.30 13.77 4.64
CA PHE A 71 16.15 14.34 3.59
C PHE A 71 15.80 15.79 3.29
N PHE A 72 14.52 16.15 3.37
CA PHE A 72 14.02 17.46 2.95
C PHE A 72 13.02 18.02 3.96
N ALA A 73 13.39 19.06 4.68
CA ALA A 73 12.55 19.71 5.71
C ALA A 73 11.18 20.19 5.17
N SER A 74 11.06 20.49 3.88
CA SER A 74 9.81 20.87 3.22
C SER A 74 8.70 19.82 3.33
N PHE A 75 9.06 18.54 3.49
CA PHE A 75 8.09 17.44 3.66
C PHE A 75 7.56 17.29 5.09
N ASN A 76 8.11 18.00 6.07
CA ASN A 76 7.64 17.92 7.46
C ASN A 76 6.15 18.28 7.60
N GLY A 77 5.68 19.27 6.84
CA GLY A 77 4.27 19.67 6.82
C GLY A 77 3.30 18.57 6.32
N LEU A 78 3.81 17.55 5.63
CA LEU A 78 3.02 16.45 5.08
C LEU A 78 2.98 15.21 6.00
N LEU A 79 3.81 15.14 7.04
CA LEU A 79 3.83 14.02 7.99
C LEU A 79 2.47 13.71 8.63
N PRO A 80 1.61 14.70 8.97
CA PRO A 80 0.28 14.42 9.51
C PRO A 80 -0.62 13.59 8.58
N TYR A 81 -0.41 13.65 7.26
CA TYR A 81 -1.18 12.89 6.27
C TYR A 81 -0.76 11.42 6.16
N ARG A 82 0.42 11.05 6.66
CA ARG A 82 0.98 9.70 6.56
C ARG A 82 0.02 8.62 7.08
N ARG A 83 -0.61 8.87 8.23
CA ARG A 83 -1.55 7.92 8.84
C ARG A 83 -2.82 7.78 8.00
N THR A 84 -3.43 8.89 7.60
CA THR A 84 -4.67 8.88 6.82
C THR A 84 -4.46 8.29 5.43
N LEU A 85 -3.32 8.55 4.76
CA LEU A 85 -2.94 7.90 3.50
C LEU A 85 -2.84 6.37 3.65
N GLY A 86 -2.17 5.90 4.70
CA GLY A 86 -2.07 4.46 4.96
C GLY A 86 -3.43 3.81 5.25
N LEU A 87 -4.29 4.48 6.01
CA LEU A 87 -5.65 3.99 6.30
C LEU A 87 -6.54 4.03 5.04
N THR A 88 -6.46 5.10 4.24
CA THR A 88 -7.17 5.18 2.94
C THR A 88 -6.74 4.03 2.02
N ALA A 89 -5.43 3.77 1.91
CA ALA A 89 -4.91 2.65 1.15
C ALA A 89 -5.53 1.32 1.61
N ALA A 90 -5.54 1.07 2.92
CA ALA A 90 -6.06 -0.17 3.48
C ALA A 90 -7.57 -0.33 3.25
N PHE A 91 -8.36 0.72 3.49
CA PHE A 91 -9.82 0.67 3.26
C PHE A 91 -10.15 0.46 1.79
N MET A 92 -9.39 1.10 0.88
CA MET A 92 -9.61 0.95 -0.56
C MET A 92 -9.06 -0.36 -1.14
N THR A 93 -8.28 -1.12 -0.37
CA THR A 93 -7.94 -2.51 -0.71
C THR A 93 -9.14 -3.45 -0.55
N ILE A 94 -10.11 -3.14 0.33
CA ILE A 94 -11.31 -3.97 0.53
C ILE A 94 -12.14 -4.08 -0.77
N PRO A 95 -12.52 -2.98 -1.46
CA PRO A 95 -13.18 -3.05 -2.76
C PRO A 95 -12.39 -3.86 -3.79
N HIS A 96 -11.05 -3.73 -3.83
CA HIS A 96 -10.22 -4.56 -4.72
C HIS A 96 -10.43 -6.06 -4.45
N VAL A 97 -10.34 -6.48 -3.19
CA VAL A 97 -10.52 -7.88 -2.81
C VAL A 97 -11.92 -8.38 -3.18
N ILE A 98 -12.97 -7.60 -2.89
CA ILE A 98 -14.36 -7.93 -3.24
C ILE A 98 -14.50 -8.07 -4.77
N LEU A 99 -13.96 -7.13 -5.54
CA LEU A 99 -14.02 -7.15 -7.00
C LEU A 99 -13.29 -8.36 -7.59
N VAL A 100 -12.16 -8.79 -7.00
CA VAL A 100 -11.46 -10.02 -7.40
C VAL A 100 -12.37 -11.23 -7.23
N PHE A 101 -13.04 -11.38 -6.08
CA PHE A 101 -13.94 -12.51 -5.82
C PHE A 101 -15.19 -12.51 -6.72
N ILE A 102 -15.70 -11.34 -7.10
CA ILE A 102 -16.83 -11.23 -8.04
C ILE A 102 -16.37 -11.47 -9.46
N TYR A 103 -15.26 -10.86 -9.86
CA TYR A 103 -14.78 -10.85 -11.22
C TYR A 103 -14.27 -12.21 -11.70
N LEU A 104 -13.49 -12.90 -10.87
CA LEU A 104 -12.89 -14.18 -11.24
C LEU A 104 -13.97 -15.20 -11.68
N PRO A 105 -15.05 -15.42 -10.89
CA PRO A 105 -16.14 -16.32 -11.31
C PRO A 105 -16.84 -15.88 -12.59
N LEU A 106 -17.11 -14.59 -12.75
CA LEU A 106 -17.83 -14.06 -13.91
C LEU A 106 -17.03 -14.17 -15.21
N LYS A 107 -15.72 -13.94 -15.12
CA LYS A 107 -14.85 -13.98 -16.32
C LYS A 107 -14.47 -15.40 -16.73
N PHE A 108 -14.38 -16.29 -15.78
CA PHE A 108 -13.86 -17.65 -15.99
C PHE A 108 -14.80 -18.70 -15.39
N PRO A 109 -16.11 -18.71 -15.78
CA PRO A 109 -17.07 -19.65 -15.20
C PRO A 109 -16.65 -21.12 -15.37
N GLU A 110 -16.02 -21.45 -16.50
CA GLU A 110 -15.50 -22.80 -16.78
C GLU A 110 -14.35 -23.18 -15.83
N LYS A 111 -13.62 -22.20 -15.32
CA LYS A 111 -12.49 -22.35 -14.40
C LYS A 111 -12.92 -22.59 -12.95
N TYR A 112 -14.20 -22.42 -12.66
CA TYR A 112 -14.80 -22.70 -11.35
C TYR A 112 -15.44 -24.11 -11.26
N SER A 113 -15.28 -24.96 -12.29
CA SER A 113 -15.39 -26.40 -12.05
C SER A 113 -14.34 -26.83 -11.01
N VAL A 114 -14.69 -27.75 -10.11
CA VAL A 114 -13.84 -28.12 -8.96
C VAL A 114 -12.42 -28.48 -9.41
N ASP A 115 -12.28 -29.21 -10.51
CA ASP A 115 -10.99 -29.67 -11.05
C ASP A 115 -10.12 -28.52 -11.57
N TYR A 116 -10.72 -27.49 -12.16
CA TYR A 116 -9.98 -26.35 -12.67
C TYR A 116 -9.57 -25.36 -11.55
N CYS A 117 -10.41 -25.18 -10.53
CA CYS A 117 -10.06 -24.37 -9.37
C CYS A 117 -8.80 -24.89 -8.69
N MET A 118 -8.65 -26.22 -8.58
CA MET A 118 -7.47 -26.83 -7.98
C MET A 118 -6.21 -26.62 -8.82
N SER A 119 -6.28 -26.83 -10.15
CA SER A 119 -5.13 -26.60 -11.04
C SER A 119 -4.72 -25.13 -11.06
N TRP A 120 -5.70 -24.23 -11.18
CA TRP A 120 -5.43 -22.78 -11.15
C TRP A 120 -4.84 -22.32 -9.81
N PHE A 121 -5.33 -22.86 -8.69
CA PHE A 121 -4.79 -22.56 -7.37
C PHE A 121 -3.34 -23.06 -7.25
N VAL A 122 -3.02 -24.26 -7.75
CA VAL A 122 -1.67 -24.80 -7.76
C VAL A 122 -0.73 -23.92 -8.61
N ASP A 123 -1.18 -23.46 -9.78
CA ASP A 123 -0.38 -22.62 -10.66
C ASP A 123 -0.16 -21.20 -10.11
N HIS A 124 -1.10 -20.66 -9.32
CA HIS A 124 -1.08 -19.28 -8.84
C HIS A 124 -1.04 -19.15 -7.31
N TRP A 125 -0.77 -20.25 -6.60
CA TRP A 125 -0.81 -20.28 -5.13
C TRP A 125 0.06 -19.19 -4.49
N PHE A 126 1.25 -18.94 -5.04
CA PHE A 126 2.17 -17.93 -4.50
C PHE A 126 1.57 -16.52 -4.63
N THR A 127 0.96 -16.20 -5.77
CA THR A 127 0.27 -14.92 -5.98
C THR A 127 -0.87 -14.73 -4.99
N ILE A 128 -1.67 -15.78 -4.77
CA ILE A 128 -2.80 -15.75 -3.84
C ILE A 128 -2.31 -15.59 -2.40
N VAL A 129 -1.30 -16.36 -2.01
CA VAL A 129 -0.73 -16.30 -0.66
C VAL A 129 -0.13 -14.91 -0.39
N MET A 130 0.64 -14.34 -1.32
CA MET A 130 1.20 -13.00 -1.16
C MET A 130 0.12 -11.93 -1.06
N GLY A 131 -0.93 -12.01 -1.89
CA GLY A 131 -2.08 -11.10 -1.81
C GLY A 131 -2.84 -11.24 -0.49
N PHE A 132 -3.08 -12.46 -0.02
CA PHE A 132 -3.75 -12.72 1.24
C PHE A 132 -2.94 -12.22 2.45
N LEU A 133 -1.64 -12.52 2.50
CA LEU A 133 -0.75 -12.02 3.55
C LEU A 133 -0.70 -10.50 3.58
N THR A 134 -0.63 -9.86 2.40
CA THR A 134 -0.73 -8.41 2.27
C THR A 134 -2.00 -7.87 2.93
N PHE A 135 -3.15 -8.46 2.58
CA PHE A 135 -4.45 -8.03 3.10
C PHE A 135 -4.55 -8.22 4.62
N VAL A 136 -4.17 -9.39 5.14
CA VAL A 136 -4.22 -9.69 6.57
C VAL A 136 -3.32 -8.75 7.37
N LEU A 137 -2.07 -8.56 6.96
CA LEU A 137 -1.16 -7.63 7.63
C LEU A 137 -1.67 -6.19 7.58
N PHE A 138 -2.25 -5.79 6.45
CA PHE A 138 -2.83 -4.47 6.32
C PHE A 138 -3.98 -4.27 7.32
N MET A 139 -4.89 -5.24 7.45
CA MET A 139 -6.00 -5.17 8.40
C MET A 139 -5.49 -5.15 9.85
N VAL A 140 -4.47 -5.92 10.20
CA VAL A 140 -3.84 -5.86 11.53
C VAL A 140 -3.32 -4.45 11.82
N ILE A 141 -2.58 -3.84 10.88
CA ILE A 141 -2.08 -2.47 11.05
C ILE A 141 -3.23 -1.47 11.24
N VAL A 142 -4.33 -1.61 10.48
CA VAL A 142 -5.53 -0.77 10.60
C VAL A 142 -6.12 -0.85 12.01
N VAL A 143 -6.40 -2.06 12.49
CA VAL A 143 -7.02 -2.29 13.80
C VAL A 143 -6.22 -1.61 14.92
N TYR A 144 -4.90 -1.76 14.89
CA TYR A 144 -4.02 -1.15 15.89
C TYR A 144 -3.65 0.31 15.61
N SER A 145 -4.04 0.87 14.48
CA SER A 145 -3.89 2.31 14.19
C SER A 145 -5.00 3.17 14.78
N TYR A 146 -6.07 2.57 15.30
CA TYR A 146 -7.10 3.30 16.04
C TYR A 146 -6.60 3.73 17.43
N PRO A 147 -7.15 4.80 18.01
CA PRO A 147 -6.74 5.29 19.33
C PRO A 147 -6.79 4.24 20.45
N SER A 148 -7.77 3.33 20.38
CA SER A 148 -7.89 2.20 21.31
C SER A 148 -6.73 1.19 21.15
N GLY A 149 -6.32 0.90 19.93
CA GLY A 149 -5.20 0.01 19.63
C GLY A 149 -3.87 0.60 20.10
N ILE A 150 -3.66 1.90 19.83
CA ILE A 150 -2.45 2.62 20.27
C ILE A 150 -2.33 2.61 21.80
N ARG A 151 -3.44 2.84 22.51
CA ARG A 151 -3.46 2.77 23.99
C ARG A 151 -3.15 1.39 24.53
N LYS A 152 -3.67 0.32 23.88
CA LYS A 152 -3.40 -1.08 24.29
C LYS A 152 -1.98 -1.52 24.06
N LEU A 153 -1.36 -1.12 22.94
CA LEU A 153 0.01 -1.52 22.58
C LEU A 153 1.09 -0.67 23.29
N GLY A 154 0.77 0.56 23.62
CA GLY A 154 1.76 1.56 23.98
C GLY A 154 2.56 2.09 22.78
N LYS A 155 3.18 3.24 22.93
CA LYS A 155 3.86 3.99 21.86
C LYS A 155 4.96 3.16 21.17
N ARG A 156 5.82 2.46 21.93
CA ARG A 156 6.96 1.68 21.42
C ARG A 156 6.50 0.53 20.50
N LYS A 157 5.59 -0.32 20.98
CA LYS A 157 5.07 -1.45 20.21
C LYS A 157 4.27 -0.98 18.98
N TRP A 158 3.54 0.13 19.13
CA TRP A 158 2.83 0.75 18.00
C TRP A 158 3.78 1.23 16.91
N MET A 159 4.92 1.86 17.27
CA MET A 159 5.93 2.26 16.28
C MET A 159 6.54 1.05 15.54
N ILE A 160 6.79 -0.06 16.24
CA ILE A 160 7.27 -1.31 15.62
C ILE A 160 6.21 -1.84 14.64
N LEU A 161 4.93 -1.87 15.04
CA LEU A 161 3.84 -2.30 14.18
C LEU A 161 3.74 -1.44 12.90
N GLN A 162 3.98 -0.14 12.99
CA GLN A 162 3.98 0.74 11.81
C GLN A 162 5.10 0.38 10.81
N LYS A 163 6.21 -0.21 11.25
CA LYS A 163 7.28 -0.70 10.36
C LYS A 163 6.81 -1.90 9.53
N LEU A 164 5.82 -2.68 9.99
CA LEU A 164 5.24 -3.77 9.20
C LEU A 164 4.58 -3.29 7.91
N ALA A 165 4.24 -2.00 7.79
CA ALA A 165 3.74 -1.45 6.53
C ALA A 165 4.78 -1.52 5.39
N TYR A 166 6.08 -1.51 5.70
CA TYR A 166 7.12 -1.80 4.70
C TYR A 166 7.11 -3.28 4.27
N LEU A 167 6.81 -4.21 5.19
CA LEU A 167 6.63 -5.62 4.86
C LEU A 167 5.39 -5.83 3.96
N VAL A 168 4.29 -5.11 4.22
CA VAL A 168 3.12 -5.08 3.33
C VAL A 168 3.54 -4.64 1.92
N MET A 169 4.35 -3.58 1.80
CA MET A 169 4.85 -3.12 0.51
C MET A 169 5.72 -4.17 -0.20
N ILE A 170 6.58 -4.88 0.54
CA ILE A 170 7.37 -5.99 -0.02
C ILE A 170 6.45 -7.09 -0.56
N PHE A 171 5.40 -7.46 0.18
CA PHE A 171 4.44 -8.48 -0.30
C PHE A 171 3.64 -8.01 -1.51
N ILE A 172 3.31 -6.71 -1.62
CA ILE A 172 2.72 -6.13 -2.84
C ILE A 172 3.69 -6.31 -4.03
N VAL A 173 4.97 -6.01 -3.85
CA VAL A 173 5.99 -6.20 -4.91
C VAL A 173 6.09 -7.67 -5.31
N LEU A 174 6.14 -8.60 -4.35
CA LEU A 174 6.19 -10.04 -4.62
C LEU A 174 4.91 -10.52 -5.32
N HIS A 175 3.74 -10.03 -4.91
CA HIS A 175 2.47 -10.31 -5.58
C HIS A 175 2.47 -9.82 -7.04
N LEU A 176 2.97 -8.61 -7.31
CA LEU A 176 3.10 -8.09 -8.68
C LEU A 176 4.06 -8.92 -9.54
N LEU A 177 5.19 -9.34 -8.97
CA LEU A 177 6.16 -10.20 -9.66
C LEU A 177 5.58 -11.57 -9.99
N SER A 178 4.86 -12.17 -9.06
CA SER A 178 4.27 -13.50 -9.20
C SER A 178 3.14 -13.58 -10.24
N MET A 179 2.55 -12.44 -10.64
CA MET A 179 1.56 -12.41 -11.74
C MET A 179 2.14 -12.78 -13.13
N GLY A 180 3.44 -13.05 -13.24
CA GLY A 180 4.11 -13.46 -14.48
C GLY A 180 4.15 -12.41 -15.60
N LYS A 181 3.75 -11.16 -15.31
CA LYS A 181 3.72 -10.07 -16.30
C LYS A 181 5.03 -9.28 -16.36
N ILE A 182 5.86 -9.45 -15.36
CA ILE A 182 7.15 -8.79 -15.19
C ILE A 182 8.22 -9.89 -15.21
N PRO A 183 9.30 -9.79 -16.02
CA PRO A 183 9.61 -8.71 -16.96
C PRO A 183 9.01 -8.89 -18.37
N LYS A 184 8.32 -10.01 -18.67
CA LYS A 184 7.88 -10.40 -20.02
C LYS A 184 7.18 -9.27 -20.79
N ASN A 185 6.18 -8.64 -20.18
CA ASN A 185 5.42 -7.56 -20.85
C ASN A 185 6.25 -6.28 -21.04
N TRP A 186 7.27 -6.06 -20.21
CA TRP A 186 8.15 -4.89 -20.31
C TRP A 186 9.11 -5.05 -21.48
N ILE A 187 9.72 -6.22 -21.60
CA ILE A 187 10.61 -6.56 -22.73
C ILE A 187 9.85 -6.47 -24.03
N ALA A 188 8.68 -7.12 -24.12
CA ALA A 188 7.84 -7.08 -25.32
C ALA A 188 7.44 -5.63 -25.71
N TRP A 189 7.16 -4.76 -24.72
CA TRP A 189 6.87 -3.36 -25.01
C TRP A 189 8.11 -2.59 -25.46
N LEU A 190 9.28 -2.83 -24.88
CA LEU A 190 10.54 -2.21 -25.30
C LEU A 190 10.92 -2.58 -26.74
N GLU A 191 10.65 -3.82 -27.15
CA GLU A 191 10.92 -4.32 -28.49
C GLU A 191 9.95 -3.78 -29.54
N THR A 192 8.66 -3.81 -29.23
CA THR A 192 7.60 -3.53 -30.23
C THR A 192 7.12 -2.09 -30.24
N ARG A 193 7.25 -1.36 -29.09
CA ARG A 193 6.73 0.01 -28.92
C ARG A 193 5.27 0.19 -29.40
N ASN A 194 4.48 -0.89 -29.31
CA ASN A 194 3.11 -0.97 -29.83
C ASN A 194 2.10 -0.05 -29.10
N HIS A 195 2.53 0.60 -28.03
CA HIS A 195 1.73 1.58 -27.29
C HIS A 195 2.61 2.77 -26.86
N PRO A 196 2.04 3.99 -26.78
CA PRO A 196 2.79 5.20 -26.41
C PRO A 196 3.32 5.16 -24.97
N VAL A 197 2.69 4.38 -24.10
CA VAL A 197 3.06 4.26 -22.68
C VAL A 197 3.37 2.80 -22.31
N PRO A 198 4.26 2.54 -21.33
CA PRO A 198 4.63 1.19 -20.93
C PRO A 198 3.44 0.40 -20.33
N PRO A 199 3.57 -0.92 -20.09
CA PRO A 199 2.57 -1.69 -19.36
C PRO A 199 2.31 -1.10 -17.97
N GLY A 200 1.04 -1.10 -17.52
CA GLY A 200 0.65 -0.54 -16.20
C GLY A 200 1.41 -1.17 -15.01
N SER A 201 1.90 -2.40 -15.15
CA SER A 201 2.77 -3.03 -14.17
C SER A 201 4.12 -2.31 -14.00
N PHE A 202 4.61 -1.59 -15.01
CA PHE A 202 5.86 -0.84 -14.94
C PHE A 202 5.77 0.34 -13.96
N PRO A 203 4.89 1.36 -14.17
CA PRO A 203 4.76 2.44 -13.20
C PRO A 203 4.35 1.94 -11.82
N THR A 204 3.49 0.92 -11.73
CA THR A 204 3.08 0.34 -10.43
C THR A 204 4.29 -0.21 -9.67
N MET A 205 5.15 -1.00 -10.34
CA MET A 205 6.35 -1.53 -9.71
C MET A 205 7.30 -0.41 -9.27
N MET A 206 7.53 0.59 -10.11
CA MET A 206 8.39 1.73 -9.75
C MET A 206 7.84 2.50 -8.56
N GLY A 207 6.52 2.74 -8.53
CA GLY A 207 5.85 3.39 -7.40
C GLY A 207 5.99 2.60 -6.09
N CYS A 208 5.89 1.27 -6.14
CA CYS A 208 6.04 0.40 -4.98
C CYS A 208 7.50 0.26 -4.50
N LEU A 209 8.47 0.27 -5.41
CA LEU A 209 9.89 0.18 -5.06
C LEU A 209 10.43 1.48 -4.46
N LEU A 210 9.93 2.63 -4.91
CA LEU A 210 10.42 3.94 -4.47
C LEU A 210 10.49 4.09 -2.94
N PRO A 211 9.42 3.84 -2.15
CA PRO A 211 9.48 3.98 -0.71
C PRO A 211 10.44 2.99 -0.03
N LEU A 212 10.65 1.82 -0.62
CA LEU A 212 11.61 0.83 -0.11
C LEU A 212 13.04 1.34 -0.32
N VAL A 213 13.35 1.86 -1.51
CA VAL A 213 14.67 2.45 -1.82
C VAL A 213 14.92 3.67 -0.92
N LEU A 214 13.95 4.55 -0.77
CA LEU A 214 14.06 5.71 0.12
C LEU A 214 14.29 5.28 1.58
N LYS A 215 13.64 4.20 2.04
CA LYS A 215 13.86 3.68 3.39
C LYS A 215 15.26 3.10 3.58
N VAL A 216 15.77 2.37 2.60
CA VAL A 216 17.16 1.87 2.63
C VAL A 216 18.16 3.03 2.64
N ALA A 217 17.98 4.03 1.79
CA ALA A 217 18.82 5.23 1.77
C ALA A 217 18.77 5.98 3.11
N ASP A 218 17.58 6.12 3.71
CA ASP A 218 17.40 6.73 5.04
C ASP A 218 18.16 5.97 6.14
N LEU A 219 18.13 4.63 6.10
CA LEU A 219 18.88 3.79 7.06
C LEU A 219 20.40 3.92 6.88
N ILE A 220 20.87 4.03 5.64
CA ILE A 220 22.31 4.19 5.35
C ILE A 220 22.81 5.57 5.84
N VAL A 221 22.03 6.62 5.59
CA VAL A 221 22.47 8.00 5.89
C VAL A 221 22.27 8.38 7.34
N HIS A 222 21.15 8.00 7.96
CA HIS A 222 20.75 8.44 9.28
C HIS A 222 20.79 7.34 10.37
N GLY A 223 21.07 6.10 9.99
CA GLY A 223 20.96 4.95 10.87
C GLY A 223 19.51 4.62 11.28
N ASP A 224 19.34 3.59 12.11
CA ASP A 224 18.03 3.30 12.69
C ASP A 224 17.82 4.20 13.94
N SER A 225 16.99 5.23 13.80
CA SER A 225 16.60 6.15 14.88
C SER A 225 15.82 5.49 16.02
N LEU A 226 15.73 4.16 16.02
CA LEU A 226 15.27 3.33 17.15
C LEU A 226 16.45 2.73 17.94
N ALA A 227 17.69 3.13 17.71
CA ALA A 227 18.73 2.97 18.70
C ALA A 227 18.27 3.78 19.92
N LEU A 228 17.71 3.08 20.87
CA LEU A 228 17.03 3.50 22.07
C LEU A 228 17.87 4.58 22.78
N GLU A 229 17.29 5.73 23.05
CA GLU A 229 17.78 6.51 24.18
C GLU A 229 17.69 5.60 25.40
N PRO A 230 18.84 5.30 26.07
CA PRO A 230 18.84 4.51 27.30
C PRO A 230 18.31 5.41 28.41
N GLY A 231 17.01 5.42 28.63
CA GLY A 231 16.45 6.31 29.64
C GLY A 231 14.99 6.09 30.05
N ASP A 232 14.17 5.37 29.26
CA ASP A 232 12.73 5.27 29.56
C ASP A 232 12.35 4.03 30.44
N GLU A 233 13.28 3.45 31.17
CA GLU A 233 12.98 2.33 32.11
C GLU A 233 12.63 2.78 33.56
N GLN A 234 12.48 4.07 33.83
CA GLN A 234 12.24 4.57 35.18
C GLN A 234 10.81 5.04 35.49
N ASP A 235 9.75 4.48 34.90
CA ASP A 235 8.39 4.77 35.37
C ASP A 235 7.50 3.51 35.38
N SER A 236 7.95 2.47 36.12
CA SER A 236 7.09 1.36 36.56
C SER A 236 7.42 1.04 38.03
N GLY A 237 7.08 1.98 38.90
CA GLY A 237 7.01 1.81 40.36
C GLY A 237 5.62 2.19 40.85
#